data_0cfb86a8dd026f2f330211306ba8606a
#
_entry.id   0cfb86a8dd026f2f330211306ba8606a
#
_cell.length_a   1.000
_cell.length_b   1.000
_cell.length_c   1.000
_cell.angle_alpha   90.00
_cell.angle_beta   90.00
_cell.angle_gamma   90.00
#
_symmetry.space_group_name_H-M   'P 1'
#
loop_
_entity.id
_entity.type
_entity.pdbx_description
1 polymer ?
#
loop_
_entity_poly.entity_id
_entity_poly.type
_entity_poly.pdbx_seq_one_letter_code
_entity_poly.pdbx_strand_id
1 'polypeptide(L)'
;RIKVKAYMGKASDDTDFDVNNVIATKTIANRYYGGEVSGNLGDSLNLAAGYVKFQDVMGRDSGKDDGIWHVGAAYNFNNDLTLSGMYLNSNWDGERNSDDDGWTVGLNYKGAQASDAGSYGIFARYYDQGEGTYWEHTTDANTFWNTGFKGYAVGANYAVAKNIVATLAYYDTKAKTVTSEGSSLKDKRLWTDVTFTF
;
A
#
# COMPACT_ATOMS: atom_id res chain seq x y z
N ARG A 1 13.59 -16.85 -13.17
CA ARG A 1 12.21 -17.35 -13.37
C ARG A 1 11.27 -16.17 -13.45
N ILE A 2 10.48 -16.10 -14.55
CA ILE A 2 9.47 -15.04 -14.74
C ILE A 2 8.16 -15.56 -14.11
N LYS A 3 7.46 -14.67 -13.40
CA LYS A 3 6.11 -14.86 -12.87
C LYS A 3 5.19 -13.84 -13.52
N VAL A 4 3.99 -14.27 -13.87
CA VAL A 4 2.92 -13.41 -14.38
C VAL A 4 1.72 -13.59 -13.47
N LYS A 5 1.13 -12.47 -13.04
CA LYS A 5 -0.13 -12.44 -12.28
C LYS A 5 -1.15 -11.66 -13.07
N ALA A 6 -2.39 -12.10 -13.04
CA ALA A 6 -3.55 -11.35 -13.48
C ALA A 6 -4.60 -11.42 -12.39
N TYR A 7 -5.30 -10.32 -12.17
CA TYR A 7 -6.33 -10.24 -11.15
C TYR A 7 -7.48 -9.35 -11.61
N MET A 8 -8.67 -9.67 -11.15
CA MET A 8 -9.87 -8.88 -11.38
C MET A 8 -10.80 -8.97 -10.18
N GLY A 9 -11.62 -7.98 -9.99
CA GLY A 9 -12.66 -7.99 -8.97
C GLY A 9 -13.78 -7.02 -9.30
N LYS A 10 -14.88 -7.18 -8.58
CA LYS A 10 -16.03 -6.30 -8.61
C LYS A 10 -16.38 -5.92 -7.18
N ALA A 11 -16.53 -4.62 -6.91
CA ALA A 11 -17.11 -4.15 -5.67
C ALA A 11 -18.64 -4.11 -5.83
N SER A 12 -19.40 -4.48 -4.81
CA SER A 12 -20.84 -4.28 -4.78
C SER A 12 -21.15 -2.84 -4.39
N ASP A 13 -22.14 -2.24 -5.03
CA ASP A 13 -22.59 -0.86 -4.83
C ASP A 13 -23.31 -0.62 -3.48
N ASP A 14 -23.04 -1.43 -2.48
CA ASP A 14 -23.86 -1.41 -1.28
C ASP A 14 -23.21 -0.54 -0.20
N THR A 15 -23.38 0.78 -0.31
CA THR A 15 -23.27 1.64 0.87
C THR A 15 -23.86 3.02 0.66
N ASP A 16 -25.16 3.14 0.75
CA ASP A 16 -25.80 4.33 1.27
C ASP A 16 -25.57 4.38 2.79
N PHE A 17 -24.48 5.00 3.20
CA PHE A 17 -24.30 5.31 4.61
C PHE A 17 -24.75 6.76 4.83
N ASP A 18 -26.04 6.92 5.12
CA ASP A 18 -26.62 8.19 5.55
C ASP A 18 -26.38 8.37 7.06
N VAL A 19 -25.33 9.07 7.43
CA VAL A 19 -25.18 9.59 8.77
C VAL A 19 -25.41 11.10 8.73
N ASN A 20 -26.65 11.50 9.03
CA ASN A 20 -27.06 12.88 9.22
C ASN A 20 -26.89 13.81 8.01
N ASN A 21 -27.29 13.41 6.81
CA ASN A 21 -27.21 14.23 5.59
C ASN A 21 -25.80 14.69 5.19
N VAL A 22 -24.77 14.10 5.72
CA VAL A 22 -23.42 14.23 5.20
C VAL A 22 -23.22 13.07 4.23
N ILE A 23 -23.42 13.30 2.97
CA ILE A 23 -23.03 12.38 1.90
C ILE A 23 -21.50 12.34 1.91
N ALA A 24 -20.93 11.43 2.66
CA ALA A 24 -19.55 11.03 2.45
C ALA A 24 -19.54 10.26 1.13
N THR A 25 -19.19 10.92 0.05
CA THR A 25 -18.96 10.27 -1.25
C THR A 25 -17.77 9.35 -1.09
N LYS A 26 -18.05 8.09 -0.81
CA LYS A 26 -17.04 7.06 -0.75
C LYS A 26 -16.59 6.77 -2.18
N THR A 27 -15.32 6.96 -2.47
CA THR A 27 -14.73 6.64 -3.76
C THR A 27 -14.61 5.13 -3.88
N ILE A 28 -15.63 4.47 -4.42
CA ILE A 28 -15.65 3.02 -4.64
C ILE A 28 -15.58 2.79 -6.14
N ALA A 29 -14.62 1.97 -6.57
CA ALA A 29 -14.57 1.49 -7.93
C ALA A 29 -15.53 0.31 -8.10
N ASN A 30 -16.35 0.33 -9.15
CA ASN A 30 -17.28 -0.76 -9.46
C ASN A 30 -16.53 -2.04 -9.85
N ARG A 31 -15.44 -1.92 -10.60
CA ARG A 31 -14.61 -3.04 -11.05
C ARG A 31 -13.15 -2.66 -11.06
N TYR A 32 -12.30 -3.65 -10.88
CA TYR A 32 -10.87 -3.50 -11.14
C TYR A 32 -10.31 -4.71 -11.87
N TYR A 33 -9.30 -4.50 -12.67
CA TYR A 33 -8.51 -5.55 -13.29
C TYR A 33 -7.07 -5.09 -13.50
N GLY A 34 -6.17 -6.02 -13.49
CA GLY A 34 -4.76 -5.70 -13.66
C GLY A 34 -3.89 -6.92 -13.83
N GLY A 35 -2.61 -6.65 -13.96
CA GLY A 35 -1.59 -7.67 -14.08
C GLY A 35 -0.23 -7.17 -13.66
N GLU A 36 0.62 -8.11 -13.32
CA GLU A 36 2.01 -7.89 -12.92
C GLU A 36 2.90 -8.93 -13.57
N VAL A 37 4.03 -8.49 -14.07
CA VAL A 37 5.15 -9.36 -14.47
C VAL A 37 6.30 -9.11 -13.53
N SER A 38 6.87 -10.18 -12.98
CA SER A 38 8.03 -10.10 -12.09
C SER A 38 9.03 -11.21 -12.40
N GLY A 39 10.29 -10.98 -12.05
CA GLY A 39 11.33 -11.95 -12.28
C GLY A 39 12.63 -11.62 -11.57
N ASN A 40 13.48 -12.64 -11.43
CA ASN A 40 14.80 -12.47 -10.84
C ASN A 40 15.84 -12.24 -11.96
N LEU A 41 16.67 -11.25 -11.75
CA LEU A 41 17.88 -11.00 -12.53
C LEU A 41 19.09 -11.41 -11.68
N GLY A 42 19.61 -12.59 -11.95
CA GLY A 42 20.56 -13.26 -11.05
C GLY A 42 19.90 -13.70 -9.74
N ASP A 43 20.71 -13.86 -8.71
CA ASP A 43 20.28 -14.40 -7.41
C ASP A 43 19.82 -13.29 -6.43
N SER A 44 20.23 -12.06 -6.67
CA SER A 44 20.06 -10.97 -5.71
C SER A 44 19.02 -9.94 -6.10
N LEU A 45 18.70 -9.77 -7.38
CA LEU A 45 17.81 -8.72 -7.85
C LEU A 45 16.48 -9.30 -8.33
N ASN A 46 15.38 -8.85 -7.73
CA ASN A 46 14.02 -9.09 -8.23
C ASN A 46 13.46 -7.78 -8.82
N LEU A 47 12.84 -7.89 -9.99
CA LEU A 47 12.17 -6.77 -10.67
C LEU A 47 10.69 -7.10 -10.85
N ALA A 48 9.84 -6.09 -10.76
CA ALA A 48 8.41 -6.21 -11.03
C ALA A 48 7.91 -4.97 -11.76
N ALA A 49 6.94 -5.17 -12.65
CA ALA A 49 6.18 -4.10 -13.28
C ALA A 49 4.72 -4.54 -13.45
N GLY A 50 3.80 -3.65 -13.21
CA GLY A 50 2.39 -3.97 -13.30
C GLY A 50 1.53 -2.75 -13.58
N TYR A 51 0.26 -3.05 -13.85
CA TYR A 51 -0.78 -2.06 -14.10
C TYR A 51 -2.10 -2.57 -13.52
N VAL A 52 -2.83 -1.67 -12.88
CA VAL A 52 -4.21 -1.93 -12.41
C VAL A 52 -5.11 -0.81 -12.90
N LYS A 53 -6.29 -1.18 -13.38
CA LYS A 53 -7.34 -0.23 -13.79
C LYS A 53 -8.56 -0.42 -12.90
N PHE A 54 -9.06 0.69 -12.38
CA PHE A 54 -10.30 0.80 -11.63
C PHE A 54 -11.34 1.49 -12.51
N GLN A 55 -12.51 0.90 -12.67
CA GLN A 55 -13.57 1.40 -13.51
C GLN A 55 -14.69 2.00 -12.66
N ASP A 56 -15.37 3.01 -13.22
CA ASP A 56 -16.53 3.67 -12.62
C ASP A 56 -16.25 4.13 -11.18
N VAL A 57 -15.16 4.88 -11.00
CA VAL A 57 -14.76 5.40 -9.69
C VAL A 57 -15.77 6.46 -9.24
N MET A 58 -16.55 6.15 -8.20
CA MET A 58 -17.54 7.07 -7.63
C MET A 58 -16.84 8.23 -6.90
N GLY A 59 -17.41 9.44 -7.04
CA GLY A 59 -16.87 10.65 -6.41
C GLY A 59 -15.88 11.44 -7.27
N ARG A 60 -15.65 10.98 -8.49
CA ARG A 60 -15.05 11.74 -9.60
C ARG A 60 -16.14 12.23 -10.56
N ASP A 61 -15.82 13.21 -11.37
CA ASP A 61 -16.64 13.55 -12.54
C ASP A 61 -17.11 12.28 -13.20
N SER A 62 -18.40 12.02 -13.09
CA SER A 62 -19.11 10.76 -13.35
C SER A 62 -18.46 9.89 -14.42
N GLY A 63 -17.94 8.75 -14.01
CA GLY A 63 -17.56 7.66 -14.91
C GLY A 63 -16.12 7.67 -15.42
N LYS A 64 -15.19 8.42 -14.82
CA LYS A 64 -13.78 8.30 -15.18
C LYS A 64 -13.13 7.08 -14.51
N ASP A 65 -12.39 6.35 -15.32
CA ASP A 65 -11.56 5.23 -14.86
C ASP A 65 -10.25 5.77 -14.25
N ASP A 66 -9.72 5.05 -13.27
CA ASP A 66 -8.39 5.29 -12.72
C ASP A 66 -7.46 4.14 -13.04
N GLY A 67 -6.26 4.47 -13.48
CA GLY A 67 -5.24 3.50 -13.85
C GLY A 67 -3.93 3.81 -13.13
N ILE A 68 -3.39 2.80 -12.45
CA ILE A 68 -2.12 2.91 -11.73
C ILE A 68 -1.13 1.92 -12.35
N TRP A 69 0.00 2.40 -12.84
CA TRP A 69 1.13 1.55 -13.19
C TRP A 69 2.22 1.64 -12.12
N HIS A 70 2.96 0.58 -11.94
CA HIS A 70 4.07 0.54 -11.01
C HIS A 70 5.26 -0.22 -11.57
N VAL A 71 6.43 0.18 -11.12
CA VAL A 71 7.68 -0.56 -11.28
C VAL A 71 8.35 -0.68 -9.92
N GLY A 72 8.90 -1.85 -9.63
CA GLY A 72 9.54 -2.13 -8.36
C GLY A 72 10.79 -2.97 -8.54
N ALA A 73 11.68 -2.84 -7.56
CA ALA A 73 12.88 -3.65 -7.45
C ALA A 73 13.12 -4.05 -5.99
N ALA A 74 13.63 -5.25 -5.79
CA ALA A 74 14.14 -5.69 -4.49
C ALA A 74 15.53 -6.30 -4.67
N TYR A 75 16.48 -5.85 -3.86
CA TYR A 75 17.86 -6.32 -3.89
C TYR A 75 18.22 -6.99 -2.55
N ASN A 76 18.61 -8.25 -2.64
CA ASN A 76 19.09 -9.03 -1.51
C ASN A 76 20.61 -8.86 -1.39
N PHE A 77 21.06 -8.12 -0.39
CA PHE A 77 22.50 -7.98 -0.09
C PHE A 77 23.10 -9.31 0.37
N ASN A 78 22.31 -10.07 1.11
CA ASN A 78 22.59 -11.42 1.59
C ASN A 78 21.25 -12.11 1.95
N ASN A 79 21.31 -13.26 2.59
CA ASN A 79 20.11 -14.02 2.99
C ASN A 79 19.23 -13.30 4.02
N ASP A 80 19.78 -12.32 4.72
CA ASP A 80 19.11 -11.65 5.84
C ASP A 80 18.66 -10.22 5.52
N LEU A 81 19.27 -9.55 4.55
CA LEU A 81 19.04 -8.12 4.31
C LEU A 81 18.57 -7.85 2.90
N THR A 82 17.38 -7.25 2.79
CA THR A 82 16.74 -6.87 1.52
C THR A 82 16.37 -5.40 1.53
N LEU A 83 16.79 -4.66 0.51
CA LEU A 83 16.32 -3.33 0.18
C LEU A 83 15.29 -3.44 -0.96
N SER A 84 14.15 -2.80 -0.82
CA SER A 84 13.12 -2.75 -1.87
C SER A 84 12.70 -1.32 -2.15
N GLY A 85 12.24 -1.08 -3.36
CA GLY A 85 11.66 0.18 -3.77
C GLY A 85 10.59 -0.03 -4.83
N MET A 86 9.61 0.87 -4.86
CA MET A 86 8.56 0.87 -5.86
C MET A 86 8.25 2.32 -6.22
N TYR A 87 8.06 2.57 -7.50
CA TYR A 87 7.51 3.81 -8.04
C TYR A 87 6.14 3.50 -8.65
N LEU A 88 5.19 4.38 -8.41
CA LEU A 88 3.81 4.30 -8.89
C LEU A 88 3.46 5.61 -9.58
N ASN A 89 2.66 5.51 -10.63
CA ASN A 89 2.07 6.69 -11.26
C ASN A 89 0.66 6.35 -11.74
N SER A 90 -0.24 7.28 -11.57
CA SER A 90 -1.63 7.15 -11.96
C SER A 90 -2.00 8.15 -13.05
N ASN A 91 -3.13 7.92 -13.72
CA ASN A 91 -3.77 8.89 -14.60
C ASN A 91 -4.78 9.76 -13.82
N TRP A 92 -4.56 9.94 -12.52
CA TRP A 92 -5.43 10.71 -11.66
C TRP A 92 -5.38 12.21 -11.98
N ASP A 93 -6.47 12.76 -12.54
CA ASP A 93 -6.66 14.19 -12.82
C ASP A 93 -7.52 14.84 -11.71
N GLY A 94 -7.06 14.77 -10.46
CA GLY A 94 -7.82 15.35 -9.34
C GLY A 94 -7.87 16.87 -9.40
N GLU A 95 -8.98 17.47 -8.96
CA GLU A 95 -9.19 18.92 -8.96
C GLU A 95 -8.30 19.71 -7.99
N ARG A 96 -7.49 19.05 -7.18
CA ARG A 96 -6.73 19.67 -6.08
C ARG A 96 -5.23 19.39 -6.19
N ASN A 97 -4.51 19.92 -7.19
CA ASN A 97 -3.06 19.75 -7.28
C ASN A 97 -2.63 18.30 -6.98
N SER A 98 -3.30 17.35 -7.59
CA SER A 98 -3.14 15.95 -7.29
C SER A 98 -1.79 15.48 -7.77
N ASP A 99 -1.01 15.10 -6.82
CA ASP A 99 0.21 14.36 -6.99
C ASP A 99 -0.19 12.98 -7.54
N ASP A 100 0.04 12.74 -8.82
CA ASP A 100 -0.32 11.52 -9.54
C ASP A 100 0.77 10.47 -9.49
N ASP A 101 1.88 10.77 -8.82
CA ASP A 101 3.00 9.87 -8.62
C ASP A 101 3.27 9.58 -7.14
N GLY A 102 3.98 8.50 -6.92
CA GLY A 102 4.38 8.09 -5.58
C GLY A 102 5.51 7.08 -5.61
N TRP A 103 6.18 6.95 -4.48
CA TRP A 103 7.21 5.95 -4.30
C TRP A 103 7.27 5.43 -2.86
N THR A 104 7.80 4.23 -2.73
CA THR A 104 8.07 3.60 -1.43
C THR A 104 9.46 3.00 -1.43
N VAL A 105 10.11 3.03 -0.27
CA VAL A 105 11.38 2.32 -0.03
C VAL A 105 11.26 1.53 1.26
N GLY A 106 11.76 0.29 1.25
CA GLY A 106 11.72 -0.60 2.39
C GLY A 106 13.03 -1.32 2.60
N LEU A 107 13.42 -1.45 3.86
CA LEU A 107 14.55 -2.27 4.32
C LEU A 107 13.99 -3.35 5.22
N ASN A 108 14.31 -4.61 4.93
CA ASN A 108 13.94 -5.75 5.74
C ASN A 108 15.19 -6.51 6.17
N TYR A 109 15.27 -6.78 7.47
CA TYR A 109 16.30 -7.62 8.05
C TYR A 109 15.65 -8.89 8.59
N LYS A 110 16.07 -10.04 8.07
CA LYS A 110 15.47 -11.36 8.35
C LYS A 110 13.96 -11.40 8.08
N GLY A 111 13.24 -12.20 8.82
CA GLY A 111 11.79 -12.37 8.78
C GLY A 111 11.38 -13.51 9.69
N ALA A 112 10.33 -13.33 10.47
CA ALA A 112 9.77 -14.41 11.26
C ALA A 112 9.19 -15.48 10.32
N GLN A 113 9.53 -16.72 10.59
CA GLN A 113 9.02 -17.89 9.86
C GLN A 113 8.10 -18.68 10.77
N ALA A 114 6.86 -18.90 10.36
CA ALA A 114 5.86 -19.61 11.15
C ALA A 114 6.28 -21.04 11.51
N SER A 115 7.14 -21.67 10.69
CA SER A 115 7.68 -23.01 10.95
C SER A 115 8.82 -23.04 11.98
N ASP A 116 9.43 -21.88 12.27
CA ASP A 116 10.66 -21.75 13.09
C ASP A 116 10.38 -20.81 14.27
N ALA A 117 9.97 -21.38 15.40
CA ALA A 117 9.72 -20.65 16.64
C ALA A 117 11.01 -19.98 17.14
N GLY A 118 10.92 -18.70 17.49
CA GLY A 118 12.06 -17.88 17.87
C GLY A 118 12.68 -17.09 16.70
N SER A 119 12.34 -17.38 15.46
CA SER A 119 12.74 -16.57 14.32
C SER A 119 12.11 -15.18 14.39
N TYR A 120 12.81 -14.17 13.88
CA TYR A 120 12.37 -12.79 13.93
C TYR A 120 12.76 -12.01 12.68
N GLY A 121 12.11 -10.90 12.48
CA GLY A 121 12.49 -9.91 11.48
C GLY A 121 12.23 -8.51 11.96
N ILE A 122 12.94 -7.56 11.34
CA ILE A 122 12.79 -6.12 11.57
C ILE A 122 12.63 -5.45 10.21
N PHE A 123 11.77 -4.45 10.14
CA PHE A 123 11.58 -3.69 8.91
C PHE A 123 11.49 -2.20 9.17
N ALA A 124 11.90 -1.43 8.16
CA ALA A 124 11.67 0.00 8.08
C ALA A 124 11.16 0.31 6.67
N ARG A 125 10.19 1.21 6.54
CA ARG A 125 9.62 1.66 5.28
C ARG A 125 9.42 3.15 5.29
N TYR A 126 9.60 3.76 4.13
CA TYR A 126 9.23 5.14 3.89
C TYR A 126 8.28 5.20 2.70
N TYR A 127 7.30 6.10 2.82
CA TYR A 127 6.24 6.31 1.84
C TYR A 127 6.22 7.79 1.45
N ASP A 128 6.09 8.06 0.17
CA ASP A 128 5.67 9.34 -0.39
C ASP A 128 4.73 9.02 -1.54
N GLN A 129 3.43 9.09 -1.28
CA GLN A 129 2.40 8.63 -2.20
C GLN A 129 1.43 9.74 -2.52
N GLY A 130 1.25 10.01 -3.80
CA GLY A 130 0.23 10.89 -4.30
C GLY A 130 -1.16 10.31 -4.17
N GLU A 131 -2.16 11.16 -4.22
CA GLU A 131 -3.57 10.81 -4.01
C GLU A 131 -4.06 9.68 -4.93
N GLY A 132 -3.63 9.67 -6.20
CA GLY A 132 -4.04 8.66 -7.17
C GLY A 132 -3.25 7.35 -7.14
N THR A 133 -2.22 7.21 -6.30
CA THR A 133 -1.28 6.07 -6.38
C THR A 133 -1.63 4.92 -5.45
N TYR A 134 -2.69 5.02 -4.67
CA TYR A 134 -3.17 3.97 -3.77
C TYR A 134 -4.69 4.02 -3.61
N TRP A 135 -5.26 2.91 -3.17
CA TRP A 135 -6.66 2.81 -2.78
C TRP A 135 -6.76 2.61 -1.28
N GLU A 136 -7.87 3.05 -0.70
CA GLU A 136 -8.20 2.75 0.69
C GLU A 136 -8.06 1.26 0.97
N HIS A 137 -7.53 0.92 2.13
CA HIS A 137 -7.25 -0.45 2.59
C HIS A 137 -6.16 -1.21 1.81
N THR A 138 -5.46 -0.59 0.87
CA THR A 138 -4.32 -1.23 0.19
C THR A 138 -3.00 -1.04 0.93
N THR A 139 -2.97 -0.15 1.93
CA THR A 139 -1.81 0.07 2.79
C THR A 139 -2.23 0.41 4.21
N ASP A 140 -1.59 -0.22 5.21
CA ASP A 140 -1.79 0.10 6.62
C ASP A 140 -1.17 1.46 7.03
N ALA A 141 -0.35 2.05 6.18
CA ALA A 141 0.28 3.34 6.43
C ALA A 141 -0.66 4.52 6.24
N ASN A 142 -1.80 4.33 5.57
CA ASN A 142 -2.74 5.39 5.25
C ASN A 142 -3.96 5.39 6.17
N THR A 143 -4.19 6.53 6.83
CA THR A 143 -5.43 6.85 7.56
C THR A 143 -6.16 8.06 6.98
N PHE A 144 -5.60 8.68 5.96
CA PHE A 144 -6.13 9.89 5.35
C PHE A 144 -6.84 9.53 4.06
N TRP A 145 -8.06 10.01 3.92
CA TRP A 145 -8.88 9.80 2.75
C TRP A 145 -8.40 10.67 1.59
N ASN A 146 -8.03 10.07 0.47
CA ASN A 146 -7.75 10.74 -0.81
C ASN A 146 -6.97 12.06 -0.72
N THR A 147 -5.88 12.08 0.02
CA THR A 147 -5.08 13.30 0.20
C THR A 147 -3.62 13.13 -0.19
N GLY A 148 -3.23 11.94 -0.58
CA GLY A 148 -1.83 11.58 -0.59
C GLY A 148 -1.22 11.61 0.82
N PHE A 149 -0.17 10.88 1.06
CA PHE A 149 0.50 10.87 2.36
C PHE A 149 2.00 10.61 2.22
N LYS A 150 2.74 11.01 3.25
CA LYS A 150 4.15 10.67 3.40
C LYS A 150 4.49 10.39 4.85
N GLY A 151 5.50 9.57 5.06
CA GLY A 151 5.95 9.21 6.38
C GLY A 151 6.67 7.87 6.40
N TYR A 152 6.81 7.30 7.58
CA TYR A 152 7.56 6.06 7.74
C TYR A 152 6.80 5.06 8.61
N ALA A 153 7.19 3.81 8.45
CA ALA A 153 6.84 2.72 9.37
C ALA A 153 8.10 1.98 9.79
N VAL A 154 8.14 1.57 11.05
CA VAL A 154 9.14 0.65 11.58
C VAL A 154 8.44 -0.44 12.35
N GLY A 155 8.95 -1.66 12.29
CA GLY A 155 8.32 -2.77 12.99
C GLY A 155 9.19 -4.00 13.07
N ALA A 156 8.66 -4.97 13.80
CA ALA A 156 9.26 -6.28 13.96
C ALA A 156 8.18 -7.36 13.94
N ASN A 157 8.56 -8.53 13.48
CA ASN A 157 7.77 -9.76 13.62
C ASN A 157 8.58 -10.83 14.36
N TYR A 158 7.88 -11.69 15.08
CA TYR A 158 8.48 -12.73 15.91
C TYR A 158 7.60 -13.99 15.90
N ALA A 159 8.19 -15.13 15.59
CA ALA A 159 7.51 -16.41 15.69
C ALA A 159 7.49 -16.85 17.17
N VAL A 160 6.40 -16.56 17.88
CA VAL A 160 6.25 -16.85 19.32
C VAL A 160 6.13 -18.35 19.59
N ALA A 161 5.60 -19.11 18.62
CA ALA A 161 5.53 -20.56 18.60
C ALA A 161 5.41 -21.02 17.14
N LYS A 162 5.52 -22.33 16.92
CA LYS A 162 5.25 -22.93 15.61
C LYS A 162 3.85 -22.52 15.16
N ASN A 163 3.75 -22.00 13.94
CA ASN A 163 2.52 -21.54 13.30
C ASN A 163 1.89 -20.27 13.94
N ILE A 164 2.62 -19.55 14.81
CA ILE A 164 2.13 -18.33 15.45
C ILE A 164 3.18 -17.22 15.29
N VAL A 165 2.85 -16.19 14.54
CA VAL A 165 3.70 -15.01 14.32
C VAL A 165 3.00 -13.77 14.87
N ALA A 166 3.68 -13.06 15.77
CA ALA A 166 3.25 -11.75 16.25
C ALA A 166 3.98 -10.65 15.46
N THR A 167 3.26 -9.58 15.13
CA THR A 167 3.81 -8.39 14.49
C THR A 167 3.52 -7.16 15.33
N LEU A 168 4.50 -6.26 15.42
CA LEU A 168 4.38 -4.93 16.00
C LEU A 168 4.90 -3.92 14.98
N ALA A 169 4.10 -2.91 14.63
CA ALA A 169 4.48 -1.85 13.71
C ALA A 169 4.07 -0.48 14.24
N TYR A 170 4.95 0.48 14.08
CA TYR A 170 4.69 1.89 14.37
C TYR A 170 4.73 2.69 13.09
N TYR A 171 3.70 3.52 12.88
CA TYR A 171 3.56 4.41 11.74
C TYR A 171 3.58 5.86 12.22
N ASP A 172 4.30 6.73 11.53
CA ASP A 172 4.27 8.18 11.68
C ASP A 172 4.12 8.78 10.29
N THR A 173 2.92 9.21 9.96
CA THR A 173 2.55 9.68 8.63
C THR A 173 1.84 11.02 8.69
N LYS A 174 1.86 11.73 7.57
CA LYS A 174 1.13 12.99 7.40
C LYS A 174 0.52 13.07 6.01
N ALA A 175 -0.65 13.70 5.93
CA ALA A 175 -1.28 14.02 4.66
C ALA A 175 -0.40 15.00 3.84
N LYS A 176 -0.38 14.84 2.52
CA LYS A 176 0.29 15.78 1.60
C LYS A 176 -0.56 17.02 1.37
N THR A 177 -1.87 16.87 1.35
CA THR A 177 -2.81 18.00 1.25
C THR A 177 -2.91 18.73 2.60
N VAL A 178 -2.83 20.02 2.58
CA VAL A 178 -3.07 20.86 3.75
C VAL A 178 -4.54 21.25 3.85
N THR A 179 -5.04 21.40 5.07
CA THR A 179 -6.39 21.91 5.33
C THR A 179 -6.49 23.38 4.91
N SER A 180 -7.70 23.92 4.79
CA SER A 180 -7.95 25.34 4.51
C SER A 180 -7.28 26.29 5.53
N GLU A 181 -6.94 25.79 6.72
CA GLU A 181 -6.21 26.52 7.77
C GLU A 181 -4.69 26.36 7.68
N GLY A 182 -4.18 25.73 6.61
CA GLY A 182 -2.74 25.53 6.39
C GLY A 182 -2.11 24.43 7.24
N SER A 183 -2.89 23.62 7.95
CA SER A 183 -2.41 22.50 8.77
C SER A 183 -2.41 21.21 7.99
N SER A 184 -1.33 20.44 8.09
CA SER A 184 -1.26 19.09 7.57
C SER A 184 -1.73 18.08 8.63
N LEU A 185 -2.67 17.23 8.28
CA LEU A 185 -3.11 16.14 9.16
C LEU A 185 -1.95 15.18 9.42
N LYS A 186 -1.78 14.77 10.67
CA LYS A 186 -0.74 13.83 11.11
C LYS A 186 -1.40 12.64 11.78
N ASP A 187 -0.84 11.45 11.54
CA ASP A 187 -1.25 10.22 12.20
C ASP A 187 -0.05 9.49 12.79
N LYS A 188 -0.22 9.03 14.02
CA LYS A 188 0.75 8.18 14.71
C LYS A 188 0.01 6.96 15.22
N ARG A 189 0.39 5.80 14.70
CA ARG A 189 -0.32 4.57 14.99
C ARG A 189 0.62 3.46 15.42
N LEU A 190 0.23 2.76 16.48
CA LEU A 190 0.81 1.49 16.87
C LEU A 190 -0.13 0.38 16.42
N TRP A 191 0.36 -0.50 15.57
CA TRP A 191 -0.36 -1.66 15.06
C TRP A 191 0.22 -2.94 15.62
N THR A 192 -0.65 -3.84 16.04
CA THR A 192 -0.25 -5.17 16.50
C THR A 192 -1.19 -6.21 15.91
N ASP A 193 -0.63 -7.31 15.44
CA ASP A 193 -1.40 -8.47 15.00
C ASP A 193 -0.73 -9.78 15.44
N VAL A 194 -1.52 -10.84 15.45
CA VAL A 194 -1.04 -12.20 15.64
C VAL A 194 -1.66 -13.09 14.57
N THR A 195 -0.81 -13.67 13.74
CA THR A 195 -1.21 -14.57 12.65
C THR A 195 -1.03 -16.02 13.07
N PHE A 196 -2.10 -16.80 12.92
CA PHE A 196 -2.10 -18.25 13.10
C PHE A 196 -2.13 -18.93 11.74
N THR A 197 -1.25 -19.91 11.51
CA THR A 197 -1.20 -20.72 10.29
C THR A 197 -1.61 -22.16 10.61
N PHE A 198 -2.54 -22.72 9.83
CA PHE A 198 -3.06 -24.09 10.06
C PHE A 198 -2.66 -25.03 8.92
#